data_4f5be9b8cc8c824fe6b36a458059bc5d
#
_entry.id   4f5be9b8cc8c824fe6b36a458059bc5d
#
_cell.length_a   1.000
_cell.length_b   1.000
_cell.length_c   1.000
_cell.angle_alpha   90.00
_cell.angle_beta   90.00
_cell.angle_gamma   90.00
#
_symmetry.space_group_name_H-M   'P 1'
#
loop_
_entity.id
_entity.type
_entity.pdbx_description
1 polymer ?
#
loop_
_entity_poly.entity_id
_entity_poly.type
_entity_poly.pdbx_seq_one_letter_code
_entity_poly.pdbx_strand_id
1 'polypeptide(L)'
;PLLEAEQISAILRETKAKVVVTVKAFPKTDLPQKVAEAVKHAPSVKTVLEVDLLRYLGGAKRFIVPLIRPKNPISHSANVKSFNAECKKQPADKLVFKDITADRVTAYFHTGGTTGMPKVAQHKFSGMYYNGWLGQRLLFQPTDNVICPLPLFHVFAAYPILMSMIASGAHVIFPTPQGYRGEGVFDNFWKLVEHWKVTYMVTVPTALSALMQRPVNADVSTLRGAFSGSAP
;
A
#
# COMPACT_ATOMS: atom_id res chain seq x y z
N PRO A 1 8.45 2.90 2.63
CA PRO A 1 9.22 2.84 1.39
C PRO A 1 10.69 2.71 1.72
N LEU A 2 11.35 1.78 1.01
CA LEU A 2 12.76 1.47 1.20
C LEU A 2 13.62 2.00 0.05
N LEU A 3 13.00 2.76 -0.88
CA LEU A 3 13.67 3.29 -2.05
C LEU A 3 14.40 4.61 -1.73
N GLU A 4 15.59 4.74 -2.30
CA GLU A 4 16.35 5.99 -2.27
C GLU A 4 15.88 6.95 -3.38
N ALA A 5 16.24 8.22 -3.26
CA ALA A 5 15.79 9.27 -4.19
C ALA A 5 16.12 8.97 -5.65
N GLU A 6 17.30 8.40 -5.93
CA GLU A 6 17.72 8.00 -7.27
C GLU A 6 16.82 6.92 -7.86
N GLN A 7 16.48 5.90 -7.05
CA GLN A 7 15.60 4.81 -7.46
C GLN A 7 14.17 5.31 -7.74
N ILE A 8 13.67 6.20 -6.87
CA ILE A 8 12.35 6.85 -7.08
C ILE A 8 12.40 7.65 -8.39
N SER A 9 13.44 8.44 -8.60
CA SER A 9 13.61 9.23 -9.81
C SER A 9 13.66 8.38 -11.07
N ALA A 10 14.36 7.24 -11.04
CA ALA A 10 14.42 6.31 -12.17
C ALA A 10 13.02 5.78 -12.54
N ILE A 11 12.24 5.35 -11.54
CA ILE A 11 10.87 4.89 -11.75
C ILE A 11 9.99 6.00 -12.33
N LEU A 12 10.08 7.21 -11.78
CA LEU A 12 9.29 8.35 -12.27
C LEU A 12 9.60 8.71 -13.72
N ARG A 13 10.88 8.64 -14.13
CA ARG A 13 11.30 8.87 -15.51
C ARG A 13 10.82 7.78 -16.44
N GLU A 14 11.01 6.51 -16.07
CA GLU A 14 10.64 5.37 -16.90
C GLU A 14 9.12 5.32 -17.14
N THR A 15 8.33 5.57 -16.10
CA THR A 15 6.87 5.60 -16.19
C THR A 15 6.31 6.90 -16.74
N LYS A 16 7.15 7.92 -16.94
CA LYS A 16 6.73 9.28 -17.32
C LYS A 16 5.63 9.82 -16.41
N ALA A 17 5.73 9.54 -15.10
CA ALA A 17 4.76 9.93 -14.12
C ALA A 17 4.53 11.45 -14.15
N LYS A 18 3.28 11.87 -14.15
CA LYS A 18 2.88 13.30 -14.14
C LYS A 18 2.53 13.80 -12.75
N VAL A 19 2.10 12.90 -11.88
CA VAL A 19 1.65 13.19 -10.52
C VAL A 19 2.35 12.22 -9.56
N VAL A 20 2.82 12.73 -8.45
CA VAL A 20 3.33 11.93 -7.34
C VAL A 20 2.45 12.15 -6.13
N VAL A 21 2.04 11.08 -5.47
CA VAL A 21 1.37 11.14 -4.16
C VAL A 21 2.38 10.75 -3.10
N THR A 22 2.57 11.60 -2.11
CA THR A 22 3.51 11.36 -1.00
C THR A 22 2.93 11.83 0.33
N VAL A 23 3.59 11.50 1.43
CA VAL A 23 3.21 12.03 2.72
C VAL A 23 3.77 13.45 2.90
N LYS A 24 3.01 14.33 3.53
CA LYS A 24 3.51 15.61 4.04
C LYS A 24 4.55 15.35 5.13
N ALA A 25 5.48 16.31 5.34
CA ALA A 25 6.50 16.20 6.38
C ALA A 25 5.93 15.63 7.68
N PHE A 26 6.54 14.56 8.17
CA PHE A 26 6.05 13.81 9.31
C PHE A 26 7.22 13.29 10.16
N PRO A 27 7.09 13.19 11.50
CA PRO A 27 8.17 12.69 12.35
C PRO A 27 8.63 11.29 11.95
N LYS A 28 9.94 11.04 12.11
CA LYS A 28 10.58 9.73 11.88
C LYS A 28 10.49 9.21 10.43
N THR A 29 10.34 10.07 9.45
CA THR A 29 10.43 9.69 8.02
C THR A 29 11.11 10.79 7.22
N ASP A 30 11.98 10.38 6.30
CA ASP A 30 12.67 11.21 5.31
C ASP A 30 12.05 11.09 3.91
N LEU A 31 10.94 10.37 3.80
CA LEU A 31 10.29 10.12 2.50
C LEU A 31 9.92 11.39 1.74
N PRO A 32 9.39 12.45 2.37
CA PRO A 32 9.09 13.70 1.66
C PRO A 32 10.33 14.36 1.04
N GLN A 33 11.47 14.30 1.75
CA GLN A 33 12.75 14.82 1.26
C GLN A 33 13.27 14.00 0.08
N LYS A 34 13.24 12.66 0.19
CA LYS A 34 13.61 11.75 -0.90
C LYS A 34 12.75 11.96 -2.14
N VAL A 35 11.44 12.16 -1.97
CA VAL A 35 10.54 12.45 -3.08
C VAL A 35 10.85 13.81 -3.70
N ALA A 36 11.09 14.85 -2.90
CA ALA A 36 11.44 16.16 -3.42
C ALA A 36 12.73 16.13 -4.24
N GLU A 37 13.74 15.40 -3.77
CA GLU A 37 14.99 15.21 -4.51
C GLU A 37 14.75 14.42 -5.81
N ALA A 38 14.00 13.32 -5.75
CA ALA A 38 13.68 12.52 -6.92
C ALA A 38 12.94 13.31 -8.02
N VAL A 39 12.01 14.17 -7.62
CA VAL A 39 11.21 14.99 -8.55
C VAL A 39 12.06 16.00 -9.31
N LYS A 40 13.15 16.52 -8.73
CA LYS A 40 14.10 17.41 -9.45
C LYS A 40 14.66 16.75 -10.72
N HIS A 41 14.86 15.44 -10.67
CA HIS A 41 15.42 14.65 -11.77
C HIS A 41 14.35 13.94 -12.62
N ALA A 42 13.06 14.24 -12.42
CA ALA A 42 11.94 13.64 -13.14
C ALA A 42 11.03 14.75 -13.75
N PRO A 43 11.42 15.40 -14.85
CA PRO A 43 10.74 16.59 -15.40
C PRO A 43 9.32 16.34 -15.90
N SER A 44 8.91 15.07 -16.05
CA SER A 44 7.52 14.70 -16.36
C SER A 44 6.57 14.99 -15.21
N VAL A 45 7.05 14.98 -13.96
CA VAL A 45 6.25 15.25 -12.78
C VAL A 45 5.87 16.73 -12.72
N LYS A 46 4.58 17.03 -12.76
CA LYS A 46 4.05 18.40 -12.71
C LYS A 46 3.38 18.72 -11.39
N THR A 47 2.93 17.70 -10.67
CA THR A 47 2.18 17.88 -9.41
C THR A 47 2.63 16.87 -8.37
N VAL A 48 2.84 17.36 -7.16
CA VAL A 48 3.02 16.53 -5.95
C VAL A 48 1.80 16.72 -5.06
N LEU A 49 1.11 15.62 -4.76
CA LEU A 49 -0.03 15.60 -3.86
C LEU A 49 0.41 15.11 -2.48
N GLU A 50 0.39 16.00 -1.51
CA GLU A 50 0.76 15.66 -0.13
C GLU A 50 -0.43 15.18 0.69
N VAL A 51 -0.28 13.99 1.30
CA VAL A 51 -1.22 13.43 2.27
C VAL A 51 -0.77 13.83 3.68
N ASP A 52 -1.59 14.59 4.40
CA ASP A 52 -1.32 14.89 5.80
C ASP A 52 -1.86 13.78 6.70
N LEU A 53 -0.94 12.99 7.27
CA LEU A 53 -1.27 11.87 8.14
C LEU A 53 -1.89 12.31 9.47
N LEU A 54 -1.80 13.60 9.85
CA LEU A 54 -2.35 14.11 11.09
C LEU A 54 -3.87 13.86 11.20
N ARG A 55 -4.57 13.89 10.07
CA ARG A 55 -6.02 13.64 10.04
C ARG A 55 -6.44 12.23 10.47
N TYR A 56 -5.51 11.28 10.40
CA TYR A 56 -5.76 9.87 10.77
C TYR A 56 -5.30 9.53 12.18
N LEU A 57 -4.75 10.52 12.91
CA LEU A 57 -4.33 10.33 14.29
C LEU A 57 -5.44 10.70 15.26
N GLY A 58 -5.64 9.84 16.26
CA GLY A 58 -6.53 10.08 17.39
C GLY A 58 -5.79 10.39 18.69
N GLY A 59 -6.53 10.75 19.72
CA GLY A 59 -6.00 10.95 21.07
C GLY A 59 -4.87 11.98 21.16
N ALA A 60 -3.94 11.77 22.08
CA ALA A 60 -2.82 12.69 22.36
C ALA A 60 -1.90 12.88 21.14
N LYS A 61 -1.76 11.89 20.26
CA LYS A 61 -0.89 11.97 19.08
C LYS A 61 -1.27 13.10 18.14
N ARG A 62 -2.56 13.42 18.04
CA ARG A 62 -3.06 14.52 17.21
C ARG A 62 -2.50 15.88 17.65
N PHE A 63 -2.24 16.05 18.93
CA PHE A 63 -1.72 17.31 19.51
C PHE A 63 -0.19 17.32 19.56
N ILE A 64 0.44 16.17 19.79
CA ILE A 64 1.91 16.07 19.91
C ILE A 64 2.60 16.17 18.54
N VAL A 65 2.08 15.47 17.52
CA VAL A 65 2.72 15.42 16.20
C VAL A 65 2.96 16.78 15.56
N PRO A 66 2.06 17.78 15.62
CA PRO A 66 2.34 19.11 15.10
C PRO A 66 3.54 19.79 15.75
N LEU A 67 3.82 19.52 17.03
CA LEU A 67 4.93 20.12 17.80
C LEU A 67 6.28 19.54 17.39
N ILE A 68 6.32 18.24 17.03
CA ILE A 68 7.54 17.52 16.67
C ILE A 68 7.70 17.33 15.16
N ARG A 69 6.76 17.82 14.35
CA ARG A 69 6.82 17.78 12.87
C ARG A 69 8.03 18.60 12.40
N PRO A 70 8.83 18.09 11.45
CA PRO A 70 9.91 18.87 10.85
C PRO A 70 9.40 20.20 10.29
N LYS A 71 9.99 21.31 10.71
CA LYS A 71 9.61 22.68 10.31
C LYS A 71 10.29 23.14 9.03
N ASN A 72 11.37 22.46 8.63
CA ASN A 72 12.10 22.84 7.44
C ASN A 72 11.21 22.65 6.20
N PRO A 73 11.00 23.69 5.40
CA PRO A 73 10.21 23.60 4.19
C PRO A 73 10.88 22.64 3.21
N ILE A 74 10.09 21.74 2.64
CA ILE A 74 10.53 20.86 1.56
C ILE A 74 10.22 21.57 0.26
N SER A 75 11.27 21.93 -0.49
CA SER A 75 11.11 22.56 -1.80
C SER A 75 10.96 21.50 -2.88
N HIS A 76 9.89 21.58 -3.65
CA HIS A 76 9.67 20.75 -4.83
C HIS A 76 9.84 21.56 -6.12
N SER A 77 10.37 20.94 -7.16
CA SER A 77 10.41 21.50 -8.51
C SER A 77 9.06 21.41 -9.26
N ALA A 78 8.03 20.85 -8.63
CA ALA A 78 6.69 20.71 -9.15
C ALA A 78 5.67 21.39 -8.25
N ASN A 79 4.43 21.58 -8.72
CA ASN A 79 3.35 22.17 -7.94
C ASN A 79 2.92 21.25 -6.80
N VAL A 80 3.00 21.75 -5.57
CA VAL A 80 2.56 21.00 -4.38
C VAL A 80 1.11 21.34 -4.05
N LYS A 81 0.29 20.31 -3.86
CA LYS A 81 -1.12 20.45 -3.49
C LYS A 81 -1.49 19.46 -2.38
N SER A 82 -2.50 19.81 -1.60
CA SER A 82 -3.07 18.88 -0.62
C SER A 82 -3.90 17.81 -1.31
N PHE A 83 -3.55 16.53 -1.13
CA PHE A 83 -4.31 15.39 -1.67
C PHE A 83 -5.79 15.48 -1.29
N ASN A 84 -6.08 15.69 0.00
CA ASN A 84 -7.46 15.73 0.48
C ASN A 84 -8.26 16.94 -0.03
N ALA A 85 -7.60 18.07 -0.23
CA ALA A 85 -8.26 19.26 -0.79
C ALA A 85 -8.60 19.04 -2.28
N GLU A 86 -7.71 18.42 -3.03
CA GLU A 86 -7.97 18.10 -4.44
C GLU A 86 -9.07 17.02 -4.59
N CYS A 87 -9.08 15.99 -3.73
CA CYS A 87 -10.17 15.00 -3.72
C CYS A 87 -11.54 15.63 -3.46
N LYS A 88 -11.64 16.58 -2.52
CA LYS A 88 -12.91 17.27 -2.21
C LYS A 88 -13.48 18.09 -3.37
N LYS A 89 -12.67 18.48 -4.33
CA LYS A 89 -13.08 19.23 -5.52
C LYS A 89 -13.67 18.32 -6.60
N GLN A 90 -13.51 17.00 -6.47
CA GLN A 90 -14.01 16.04 -7.46
C GLN A 90 -15.43 15.62 -7.13
N PRO A 91 -16.30 15.39 -8.11
CA PRO A 91 -17.59 14.78 -7.89
C PRO A 91 -17.43 13.37 -7.31
N ALA A 92 -18.30 13.01 -6.36
CA ALA A 92 -18.25 11.70 -5.71
C ALA A 92 -19.12 10.64 -6.40
N ASP A 93 -20.02 11.06 -7.27
CA ASP A 93 -21.08 10.29 -7.88
C ASP A 93 -20.82 9.89 -9.34
N LYS A 94 -19.76 10.42 -9.95
CA LYS A 94 -19.45 10.16 -11.36
C LYS A 94 -17.97 10.24 -11.66
N LEU A 95 -17.53 9.51 -12.69
CA LEU A 95 -16.22 9.70 -13.28
C LEU A 95 -16.19 10.98 -14.13
N VAL A 96 -15.12 11.76 -13.99
CA VAL A 96 -14.88 12.99 -14.77
C VAL A 96 -14.14 12.73 -16.07
N PHE A 97 -13.86 11.49 -16.37
CA PHE A 97 -13.18 11.05 -17.60
C PHE A 97 -13.96 9.92 -18.26
N LYS A 98 -13.80 9.77 -19.57
CA LYS A 98 -14.36 8.64 -20.31
C LYS A 98 -13.53 7.39 -20.00
N ASP A 99 -14.18 6.35 -19.52
CA ASP A 99 -13.50 5.06 -19.33
C ASP A 99 -13.06 4.46 -20.65
N ILE A 100 -11.91 3.79 -20.63
CA ILE A 100 -11.32 3.15 -21.80
C ILE A 100 -11.58 1.66 -21.69
N THR A 101 -12.36 1.12 -22.62
CA THR A 101 -12.73 -0.31 -22.66
C THR A 101 -11.63 -1.20 -23.24
N ALA A 102 -10.70 -0.62 -24.02
CA ALA A 102 -9.58 -1.36 -24.58
C ALA A 102 -8.59 -1.80 -23.49
N ASP A 103 -8.02 -2.98 -23.64
CA ASP A 103 -6.95 -3.45 -22.73
C ASP A 103 -5.75 -2.54 -22.81
N ARG A 104 -5.23 -2.14 -21.65
CA ARG A 104 -4.15 -1.17 -21.51
C ARG A 104 -3.26 -1.49 -20.33
N VAL A 105 -2.05 -0.94 -20.31
CA VAL A 105 -1.21 -0.91 -19.11
C VAL A 105 -1.91 -0.03 -18.07
N THR A 106 -2.22 -0.62 -16.94
CA THR A 106 -2.99 0.02 -15.86
C THR A 106 -2.12 0.30 -14.64
N ALA A 107 -1.08 -0.49 -14.45
CA ALA A 107 -0.17 -0.30 -13.33
C ALA A 107 1.26 -0.66 -13.69
N TYR A 108 2.17 -0.03 -12.97
CA TYR A 108 3.59 -0.28 -13.00
C TYR A 108 4.04 -0.67 -11.60
N PHE A 109 4.73 -1.80 -11.47
CA PHE A 109 5.35 -2.21 -10.21
C PHE A 109 6.85 -2.34 -10.39
N HIS A 110 7.61 -1.78 -9.48
CA HIS A 110 9.04 -1.99 -9.47
C HIS A 110 9.34 -3.40 -8.95
N THR A 111 10.30 -4.04 -9.59
CA THR A 111 10.84 -5.34 -9.16
C THR A 111 12.19 -5.14 -8.48
N GLY A 112 12.50 -5.98 -7.49
CA GLY A 112 13.83 -6.01 -6.89
C GLY A 112 14.84 -6.46 -7.95
N GLY A 113 15.66 -5.54 -8.45
CA GLY A 113 16.75 -5.88 -9.36
C GLY A 113 17.97 -6.40 -8.59
N THR A 114 18.55 -7.51 -9.00
CA THR A 114 19.84 -7.99 -8.48
C THR A 114 21.00 -7.02 -8.78
N THR A 115 20.79 -6.06 -9.68
CA THR A 115 21.76 -5.05 -10.15
C THR A 115 21.62 -3.68 -9.49
N GLY A 116 20.82 -3.55 -8.43
CA GLY A 116 20.66 -2.31 -7.66
C GLY A 116 19.63 -1.31 -8.20
N MET A 117 19.38 -1.24 -9.51
CA MET A 117 18.34 -0.36 -10.08
C MET A 117 17.03 -1.13 -10.28
N PRO A 118 15.89 -0.56 -9.84
CA PRO A 118 14.60 -1.20 -9.99
C PRO A 118 14.21 -1.28 -11.47
N LYS A 119 13.74 -2.45 -11.91
CA LYS A 119 13.04 -2.61 -13.19
C LYS A 119 11.55 -2.37 -12.98
N VAL A 120 10.85 -1.90 -14.00
CA VAL A 120 9.42 -1.63 -13.93
C VAL A 120 8.66 -2.67 -14.74
N ALA A 121 7.86 -3.48 -14.04
CA ALA A 121 6.95 -4.42 -14.66
C ALA A 121 5.64 -3.72 -15.04
N GLN A 122 5.19 -3.94 -16.27
CA GLN A 122 3.92 -3.40 -16.80
C GLN A 122 2.81 -4.41 -16.59
N HIS A 123 1.71 -3.97 -16.00
CA HIS A 123 0.54 -4.81 -15.76
C HIS A 123 -0.65 -4.29 -16.55
N LYS A 124 -1.25 -5.16 -17.36
CA LYS A 124 -2.45 -4.84 -18.13
C LYS A 124 -3.72 -4.92 -17.28
N PHE A 125 -4.72 -4.16 -17.66
CA PHE A 125 -6.03 -4.16 -17.03
C PHE A 125 -6.64 -5.56 -16.99
N SER A 126 -6.59 -6.29 -18.11
CA SER A 126 -7.11 -7.66 -18.22
C SER A 126 -6.48 -8.60 -17.18
N GLY A 127 -5.16 -8.52 -16.97
CA GLY A 127 -4.47 -9.36 -15.98
C GLY A 127 -4.86 -9.02 -14.54
N MET A 128 -5.04 -7.72 -14.22
CA MET A 128 -5.50 -7.29 -12.90
C MET A 128 -6.92 -7.76 -12.63
N TYR A 129 -7.82 -7.56 -13.60
CA TYR A 129 -9.22 -7.96 -13.51
C TYR A 129 -9.34 -9.48 -13.38
N TYR A 130 -8.58 -10.23 -14.17
CA TYR A 130 -8.56 -11.70 -14.11
C TYR A 130 -8.15 -12.23 -12.73
N ASN A 131 -7.13 -11.64 -12.09
CA ASN A 131 -6.75 -12.02 -10.73
C ASN A 131 -7.90 -11.80 -9.72
N GLY A 132 -8.57 -10.66 -9.80
CA GLY A 132 -9.73 -10.37 -8.94
C GLY A 132 -10.86 -11.39 -9.16
N TRP A 133 -11.21 -11.64 -10.42
CA TRP A 133 -12.23 -12.62 -10.80
C TRP A 133 -11.88 -14.03 -10.34
N LEU A 134 -10.62 -14.45 -10.50
CA LEU A 134 -10.15 -15.76 -10.08
C LEU A 134 -10.29 -15.96 -8.57
N GLY A 135 -9.87 -14.95 -7.79
CA GLY A 135 -10.02 -14.97 -6.34
C GLY A 135 -11.46 -15.02 -5.88
N GLN A 136 -12.35 -14.28 -6.52
CA GLN A 136 -13.79 -14.34 -6.27
C GLN A 136 -14.38 -15.72 -6.58
N ARG A 137 -13.94 -16.35 -7.66
CA ARG A 137 -14.51 -17.63 -8.12
C ARG A 137 -14.02 -18.82 -7.33
N LEU A 138 -12.76 -18.83 -6.93
CA LEU A 138 -12.11 -20.03 -6.39
C LEU A 138 -11.77 -19.94 -4.90
N LEU A 139 -11.63 -18.75 -4.34
CA LEU A 139 -11.02 -18.60 -3.02
C LEU A 139 -11.93 -17.89 -2.01
N PHE A 140 -12.47 -16.72 -2.35
CA PHE A 140 -13.06 -15.82 -1.37
C PHE A 140 -14.55 -15.58 -1.59
N GLN A 141 -15.26 -15.45 -0.49
CA GLN A 141 -16.70 -15.16 -0.43
C GLN A 141 -16.94 -13.82 0.28
N PRO A 142 -18.10 -13.17 0.10
CA PRO A 142 -18.43 -11.91 0.77
C PRO A 142 -18.37 -11.98 2.32
N THR A 143 -18.49 -13.18 2.88
CA THR A 143 -18.44 -13.43 4.33
C THR A 143 -17.02 -13.61 4.87
N ASP A 144 -16.01 -13.60 4.01
CA ASP A 144 -14.63 -13.80 4.44
C ASP A 144 -14.01 -12.54 5.05
N ASN A 145 -13.22 -12.77 6.10
CA ASN A 145 -12.35 -11.79 6.73
C ASN A 145 -10.90 -12.19 6.49
N VAL A 146 -10.18 -11.41 5.69
CA VAL A 146 -8.81 -11.73 5.27
C VAL A 146 -7.83 -10.75 5.90
N ILE A 147 -6.93 -11.25 6.75
CA ILE A 147 -5.86 -10.41 7.32
C ILE A 147 -4.65 -10.41 6.39
N CYS A 148 -4.25 -9.22 5.94
CA CYS A 148 -3.17 -9.01 4.99
C CYS A 148 -2.13 -8.02 5.54
N PRO A 149 -1.19 -8.45 6.37
CA PRO A 149 -0.11 -7.59 6.87
C PRO A 149 1.03 -7.43 5.85
N LEU A 150 0.71 -7.38 4.57
CA LEU A 150 1.67 -7.20 3.49
C LEU A 150 1.56 -5.80 2.87
N PRO A 151 2.67 -5.25 2.35
CA PRO A 151 2.66 -3.91 1.77
C PRO A 151 1.97 -3.90 0.41
N LEU A 152 1.05 -2.95 0.19
CA LEU A 152 0.32 -2.78 -1.08
C LEU A 152 1.19 -2.30 -2.24
N PHE A 153 2.42 -1.86 -1.99
CA PHE A 153 3.36 -1.56 -3.07
C PHE A 153 3.98 -2.83 -3.70
N HIS A 154 3.71 -4.00 -3.12
CA HIS A 154 4.11 -5.29 -3.67
C HIS A 154 2.95 -5.95 -4.39
N VAL A 155 3.22 -6.51 -5.56
CA VAL A 155 2.21 -7.11 -6.45
C VAL A 155 1.36 -8.17 -5.77
N PHE A 156 1.93 -8.98 -4.88
CA PHE A 156 1.21 -10.04 -4.18
C PHE A 156 0.04 -9.51 -3.33
N ALA A 157 0.27 -8.46 -2.55
CA ALA A 157 -0.80 -7.84 -1.77
C ALA A 157 -1.81 -7.08 -2.66
N ALA A 158 -1.32 -6.41 -3.71
CA ALA A 158 -2.15 -5.55 -4.56
C ALA A 158 -3.08 -6.33 -5.48
N TYR A 159 -2.63 -7.43 -6.11
CA TYR A 159 -3.44 -8.16 -7.09
C TYR A 159 -4.11 -9.39 -6.51
N PRO A 160 -3.40 -10.48 -6.16
CA PRO A 160 -4.07 -11.68 -5.68
C PRO A 160 -4.96 -11.40 -4.47
N ILE A 161 -4.57 -10.47 -3.60
CA ILE A 161 -5.33 -10.21 -2.39
C ILE A 161 -6.32 -9.06 -2.57
N LEU A 162 -5.85 -7.81 -2.73
CA LEU A 162 -6.75 -6.66 -2.72
C LEU A 162 -7.77 -6.70 -3.87
N MET A 163 -7.37 -7.07 -5.10
CA MET A 163 -8.31 -7.17 -6.23
C MET A 163 -9.33 -8.28 -6.00
N SER A 164 -8.91 -9.40 -5.40
CA SER A 164 -9.83 -10.48 -5.05
C SER A 164 -10.84 -10.07 -3.98
N MET A 165 -10.42 -9.29 -2.99
CA MET A 165 -11.33 -8.76 -1.96
C MET A 165 -12.35 -7.79 -2.56
N ILE A 166 -11.89 -6.89 -3.44
CA ILE A 166 -12.79 -5.96 -4.14
C ILE A 166 -13.80 -6.72 -5.00
N ALA A 167 -13.36 -7.74 -5.72
CA ALA A 167 -14.24 -8.53 -6.60
C ALA A 167 -15.22 -9.41 -5.83
N SER A 168 -14.79 -10.03 -4.73
CA SER A 168 -15.62 -10.94 -3.92
C SER A 168 -16.53 -10.22 -2.93
N GLY A 169 -16.23 -8.96 -2.59
CA GLY A 169 -16.89 -8.26 -1.49
C GLY A 169 -16.42 -8.68 -0.10
N ALA A 170 -15.35 -9.48 0.00
CA ALA A 170 -14.78 -9.91 1.27
C ALA A 170 -14.12 -8.74 2.01
N HIS A 171 -14.05 -8.84 3.34
CA HIS A 171 -13.43 -7.85 4.19
C HIS A 171 -11.92 -8.07 4.26
N VAL A 172 -11.12 -7.06 3.95
CA VAL A 172 -9.66 -7.10 4.11
C VAL A 172 -9.22 -6.27 5.32
N ILE A 173 -8.36 -6.86 6.16
CA ILE A 173 -7.82 -6.24 7.36
C ILE A 173 -6.34 -5.96 7.17
N PHE A 174 -5.96 -4.69 7.20
CA PHE A 174 -4.57 -4.23 7.25
C PHE A 174 -4.26 -3.82 8.69
N PRO A 175 -3.52 -4.63 9.48
CA PRO A 175 -3.36 -4.39 10.90
C PRO A 175 -2.57 -3.11 11.22
N THR A 176 -1.58 -2.79 10.41
CA THR A 176 -0.80 -1.55 10.50
C THR A 176 -0.30 -1.10 9.13
N PRO A 177 0.05 0.19 8.94
CA PRO A 177 0.69 0.66 7.72
C PRO A 177 2.04 0.00 7.42
N GLN A 178 2.72 -0.52 8.45
CA GLN A 178 3.99 -1.24 8.33
C GLN A 178 3.82 -2.76 8.12
N GLY A 179 2.58 -3.24 8.08
CA GLY A 179 2.28 -4.66 7.98
C GLY A 179 2.88 -5.45 9.13
N TYR A 180 3.53 -6.56 8.86
CA TYR A 180 4.21 -7.39 9.88
C TYR A 180 5.32 -6.66 10.64
N ARG A 181 5.91 -5.59 10.09
CA ARG A 181 6.93 -4.78 10.75
C ARG A 181 6.36 -3.80 11.78
N GLY A 182 5.04 -3.68 11.87
CA GLY A 182 4.39 -2.84 12.86
C GLY A 182 4.66 -3.37 14.27
N GLU A 183 4.92 -2.44 15.18
CA GLU A 183 5.16 -2.77 16.58
C GLU A 183 4.00 -3.58 17.16
N GLY A 184 4.31 -4.71 17.81
CA GLY A 184 3.36 -5.58 18.45
C GLY A 184 2.49 -6.44 17.51
N VAL A 185 2.65 -6.36 16.19
CA VAL A 185 1.82 -7.14 15.25
C VAL A 185 2.02 -8.63 15.45
N PHE A 186 3.26 -9.11 15.55
CA PHE A 186 3.52 -10.53 15.77
C PHE A 186 3.00 -11.01 17.12
N ASP A 187 3.17 -10.23 18.18
CA ASP A 187 2.81 -10.64 19.55
C ASP A 187 1.30 -10.62 19.80
N ASN A 188 0.57 -9.85 19.00
CA ASN A 188 -0.90 -9.76 19.07
C ASN A 188 -1.60 -10.41 17.88
N PHE A 189 -0.88 -11.11 17.01
CA PHE A 189 -1.44 -11.61 15.75
C PHE A 189 -2.66 -12.52 15.96
N TRP A 190 -2.55 -13.48 16.87
CA TRP A 190 -3.64 -14.41 17.12
C TRP A 190 -4.85 -13.75 17.78
N LYS A 191 -4.65 -12.71 18.59
CA LYS A 191 -5.73 -11.87 19.11
C LYS A 191 -6.42 -11.05 18.03
N LEU A 192 -5.66 -10.60 17.01
CA LEU A 192 -6.26 -9.95 15.82
C LEU A 192 -7.10 -10.94 15.02
N VAL A 193 -6.63 -12.19 14.88
CA VAL A 193 -7.39 -13.27 14.24
C VAL A 193 -8.72 -13.51 14.95
N GLU A 194 -8.70 -13.64 16.26
CA GLU A 194 -9.90 -13.80 17.08
C GLU A 194 -10.84 -12.60 16.99
N HIS A 195 -10.30 -11.39 17.16
CA HIS A 195 -11.07 -10.15 17.20
C HIS A 195 -11.84 -9.90 15.90
N TRP A 196 -11.17 -10.11 14.77
CA TRP A 196 -11.74 -9.87 13.44
C TRP A 196 -12.42 -11.11 12.84
N LYS A 197 -12.48 -12.22 13.57
CA LYS A 197 -13.01 -13.51 13.06
C LYS A 197 -12.39 -13.87 11.71
N VAL A 198 -11.06 -13.81 11.65
CA VAL A 198 -10.31 -13.99 10.41
C VAL A 198 -10.52 -15.40 9.86
N THR A 199 -10.86 -15.47 8.56
CA THR A 199 -11.05 -16.74 7.85
C THR A 199 -9.81 -17.14 7.03
N TYR A 200 -9.06 -16.16 6.55
CA TYR A 200 -7.80 -16.39 5.84
C TYR A 200 -6.72 -15.41 6.26
N MET A 201 -5.50 -15.90 6.39
CA MET A 201 -4.33 -15.07 6.63
C MET A 201 -3.40 -15.07 5.41
N VAL A 202 -2.80 -13.91 5.12
CA VAL A 202 -1.81 -13.74 4.06
C VAL A 202 -0.45 -13.45 4.66
N THR A 203 0.55 -14.21 4.23
CA THR A 203 1.87 -14.17 4.85
C THR A 203 3.00 -14.37 3.84
N VAL A 204 4.23 -14.29 4.32
CA VAL A 204 5.44 -14.73 3.63
C VAL A 204 6.15 -15.76 4.52
N PRO A 205 6.98 -16.66 3.96
CA PRO A 205 7.58 -17.74 4.73
C PRO A 205 8.31 -17.28 6.00
N THR A 206 9.05 -16.18 5.94
CA THR A 206 9.75 -15.62 7.11
C THR A 206 8.81 -15.14 8.20
N ALA A 207 7.69 -14.53 7.83
CA ALA A 207 6.67 -14.09 8.79
C ALA A 207 5.90 -15.29 9.37
N LEU A 208 5.60 -16.29 8.54
CA LEU A 208 4.95 -17.51 9.00
C LEU A 208 5.83 -18.23 10.05
N SER A 209 7.12 -18.40 9.77
CA SER A 209 8.08 -18.99 10.73
C SER A 209 8.10 -18.21 12.06
N ALA A 210 8.07 -16.88 12.00
CA ALA A 210 8.01 -16.05 13.20
C ALA A 210 6.71 -16.19 13.97
N LEU A 211 5.58 -16.39 13.29
CA LEU A 211 4.28 -16.65 13.93
C LEU A 211 4.23 -18.04 14.59
N MET A 212 4.81 -19.05 13.95
CA MET A 212 4.86 -20.41 14.49
C MET A 212 5.68 -20.52 15.80
N GLN A 213 6.55 -19.55 16.07
CA GLN A 213 7.31 -19.50 17.33
C GLN A 213 6.52 -18.84 18.48
N ARG A 214 5.31 -18.37 18.23
CA ARG A 214 4.47 -17.69 19.21
C ARG A 214 3.32 -18.60 19.64
N PRO A 215 2.99 -18.67 20.94
CA PRO A 215 1.86 -19.45 21.41
C PRO A 215 0.56 -18.91 20.82
N VAL A 216 -0.31 -19.81 20.39
CA VAL A 216 -1.67 -19.47 19.97
C VAL A 216 -2.51 -19.32 21.26
N ASN A 217 -2.68 -18.07 21.70
CA ASN A 217 -3.35 -17.69 22.93
C ASN A 217 -4.70 -17.00 22.69
N ALA A 218 -5.38 -17.36 21.60
CA ALA A 218 -6.63 -16.77 21.15
C ALA A 218 -7.47 -17.81 20.40
N ASP A 219 -8.77 -17.58 20.25
CA ASP A 219 -9.63 -18.42 19.42
C ASP A 219 -9.36 -18.21 17.94
N VAL A 220 -8.82 -19.23 17.28
CA VAL A 220 -8.53 -19.24 15.85
C VAL A 220 -9.45 -20.19 15.07
N SER A 221 -10.54 -20.63 15.64
CA SER A 221 -11.48 -21.61 15.06
C SER A 221 -12.11 -21.15 13.74
N THR A 222 -12.16 -19.84 13.50
CA THR A 222 -12.65 -19.27 12.24
C THR A 222 -11.65 -19.38 11.09
N LEU A 223 -10.36 -19.63 11.37
CA LEU A 223 -9.31 -19.65 10.37
C LEU A 223 -9.41 -20.92 9.51
N ARG A 224 -9.66 -20.76 8.22
CA ARG A 224 -9.80 -21.84 7.24
C ARG A 224 -8.53 -22.08 6.41
N GLY A 225 -7.70 -21.08 6.30
CA GLY A 225 -6.47 -21.23 5.51
C GLY A 225 -5.49 -20.07 5.62
N ALA A 226 -4.29 -20.34 5.11
CA ALA A 226 -3.21 -19.37 5.03
C ALA A 226 -2.59 -19.39 3.63
N PHE A 227 -2.32 -18.20 3.09
CA PHE A 227 -1.59 -18.02 1.85
C PHE A 227 -0.18 -17.55 2.18
N SER A 228 0.82 -18.30 1.72
CA SER A 228 2.23 -17.90 1.84
C SER A 228 2.87 -17.84 0.48
N GLY A 229 3.62 -16.78 0.20
CA GLY A 229 4.27 -16.58 -1.09
C GLY A 229 5.33 -15.47 -1.05
N SER A 230 5.88 -15.13 -2.22
CA SER A 230 6.88 -14.06 -2.41
C SER A 230 8.25 -14.36 -1.80
N ALA A 231 8.59 -15.62 -1.60
CA ALA A 231 9.96 -16.06 -1.31
C ALA A 231 10.15 -17.47 -1.88
N PRO A 232 11.39 -17.86 -2.17
CA PRO A 232 11.71 -19.23 -2.56
C PRO A 232 11.44 -20.21 -1.43
#